data_042437e043c15b5a514d1e808f5e0f58
#
_entry.id   042437e043c15b5a514d1e808f5e0f58
#
_cell.length_a   1.000
_cell.length_b   1.000
_cell.length_c   1.000
_cell.angle_alpha   90.00
_cell.angle_beta   90.00
_cell.angle_gamma   90.00
#
_symmetry.space_group_name_H-M   'P 1'
#
loop_
_entity.id
_entity.type
_entity.pdbx_description
1 polymer ?
#
loop_
_entity_poly.entity_id
_entity_poly.type
_entity_poly.pdbx_seq_one_letter_code
_entity_poly.pdbx_strand_id
1 'polypeptide(L)'
;MIKFVDMFSGIGGFREGLTRAGGFECVGHCEIDKYANRSYNALFDTKGEWFVEDARKADPETMPEFQLLCGGFPCQAFSTAGSRKGFGDPRGTLFFELARLAEARKPEYLLFENVPYVQKCIRYIMYTNQICIAPPKNSGARLFLLCFTVHNMFLSAKR
;
A
#
# COMPACT_ATOMS: atom_id res chain seq x y z
N MET A 1 -4.90 19.08 -4.86
CA MET A 1 -4.28 18.24 -3.80
C MET A 1 -4.58 16.80 -4.11
N ILE A 2 -3.59 15.91 -4.07
CA ILE A 2 -3.78 14.47 -4.35
C ILE A 2 -4.28 13.82 -3.06
N LYS A 3 -5.48 13.26 -3.09
CA LYS A 3 -6.05 12.50 -1.97
C LYS A 3 -5.48 11.10 -1.94
N PHE A 4 -5.15 10.59 -0.76
CA PHE A 4 -4.62 9.24 -0.62
C PHE A 4 -5.23 8.46 0.53
N VAL A 5 -5.20 7.14 0.40
CA VAL A 5 -5.53 6.19 1.45
C VAL A 5 -4.26 5.44 1.86
N ASP A 6 -4.00 5.36 3.17
CA ASP A 6 -2.82 4.74 3.79
C ASP A 6 -3.17 3.35 4.36
N MET A 7 -2.89 2.31 3.58
CA MET A 7 -3.18 0.92 3.95
C MET A 7 -1.98 0.31 4.69
N PHE A 8 -2.26 -0.45 5.75
CA PHE A 8 -1.23 -0.97 6.65
C PHE A 8 -0.38 0.15 7.23
N SER A 9 -1.06 1.19 7.68
CA SER A 9 -0.48 2.52 7.95
C SER A 9 0.57 2.53 9.06
N GLY A 10 0.56 1.52 9.96
CA GLY A 10 1.45 1.51 11.10
C GLY A 10 1.28 2.77 11.95
N ILE A 11 2.39 3.46 12.22
CA ILE A 11 2.38 4.75 12.92
C ILE A 11 2.30 5.97 11.96
N GLY A 12 2.11 5.74 10.65
CA GLY A 12 1.88 6.80 9.65
C GLY A 12 3.10 7.27 8.88
N GLY A 13 4.02 6.36 8.55
CA GLY A 13 5.23 6.71 7.78
C GLY A 13 4.93 7.33 6.42
N PHE A 14 3.99 6.76 5.65
CA PHE A 14 3.56 7.34 4.38
C PHE A 14 2.87 8.69 4.58
N ARG A 15 1.96 8.77 5.55
CA ARG A 15 1.24 10.03 5.83
C ARG A 15 2.21 11.16 6.16
N GLU A 16 3.14 10.92 7.06
CA GLU A 16 4.14 11.92 7.46
C GLU A 16 5.01 12.35 6.25
N GLY A 17 5.51 11.38 5.48
CA GLY A 17 6.34 11.67 4.31
C GLY A 17 5.59 12.47 3.23
N LEU A 18 4.37 12.10 2.91
CA LEU A 18 3.53 12.78 1.92
C LEU A 18 3.09 14.17 2.40
N THR A 19 2.76 14.32 3.69
CA THR A 19 2.41 15.61 4.29
C THR A 19 3.61 16.58 4.20
N ARG A 20 4.81 16.12 4.52
CA ARG A 20 6.04 16.94 4.38
C ARG A 20 6.37 17.30 2.94
N ALA A 21 6.12 16.39 2.01
CA ALA A 21 6.31 16.67 0.58
C ALA A 21 5.36 17.76 0.06
N GLY A 22 4.21 17.93 0.70
CA GLY A 22 3.18 18.88 0.31
C GLY A 22 2.36 18.44 -0.89
N GLY A 23 1.16 18.96 -1.05
CA GLY A 23 0.26 18.64 -2.15
C GLY A 23 -0.56 17.37 -1.99
N PHE A 24 -0.49 16.70 -0.83
CA PHE A 24 -1.20 15.47 -0.51
C PHE A 24 -2.14 15.64 0.68
N GLU A 25 -3.26 14.90 0.66
CA GLU A 25 -4.27 14.87 1.71
C GLU A 25 -4.63 13.42 2.02
N CYS A 26 -4.44 12.99 3.28
CA CYS A 26 -4.92 11.69 3.72
C CYS A 26 -6.43 11.75 3.92
N VAL A 27 -7.15 10.81 3.31
CA VAL A 27 -8.62 10.73 3.42
C VAL A 27 -9.08 9.45 4.10
N GLY A 28 -8.13 8.56 4.45
CA GLY A 28 -8.44 7.36 5.20
C GLY A 28 -7.22 6.48 5.44
N HIS A 29 -7.34 5.58 6.40
CA HIS A 29 -6.28 4.62 6.72
C HIS A 29 -6.83 3.26 7.16
N CYS A 30 -5.95 2.26 7.12
CA CYS A 30 -6.21 0.91 7.60
C CYS A 30 -5.03 0.43 8.45
N GLU A 31 -5.32 0.00 9.69
CA GLU A 31 -4.31 -0.57 10.59
C GLU A 31 -4.94 -1.52 11.60
N ILE A 32 -4.45 -2.77 11.63
CA ILE A 32 -4.98 -3.83 12.48
C ILE A 32 -4.37 -3.83 13.88
N ASP A 33 -3.13 -3.32 14.01
CA ASP A 33 -2.48 -3.23 15.32
C ASP A 33 -3.03 -2.03 16.09
N LYS A 34 -3.72 -2.33 17.20
CA LYS A 34 -4.37 -1.30 18.02
C LYS A 34 -3.40 -0.27 18.63
N TYR A 35 -2.15 -0.67 18.88
CA TYR A 35 -1.15 0.24 19.45
C TYR A 35 -0.58 1.16 18.37
N ALA A 36 -0.30 0.61 17.18
CA ALA A 36 0.11 1.40 16.02
C ALA A 36 -0.99 2.40 15.66
N ASN A 37 -2.25 1.95 15.56
CA ASN A 37 -3.40 2.82 15.25
C ASN A 37 -3.61 3.89 16.33
N ARG A 38 -3.42 3.57 17.61
CA ARG A 38 -3.48 4.57 18.69
C ARG A 38 -2.40 5.64 18.51
N SER A 39 -1.18 5.24 18.13
CA SER A 39 -0.09 6.18 17.86
C SER A 39 -0.40 7.05 16.64
N TYR A 40 -0.95 6.44 15.58
CA TYR A 40 -1.38 7.15 14.37
C TYR A 40 -2.40 8.25 14.72
N ASN A 41 -3.45 7.90 15.47
CA ASN A 41 -4.49 8.86 15.88
C ASN A 41 -3.99 9.93 16.87
N ALA A 42 -2.88 9.69 17.56
CA ALA A 42 -2.24 10.68 18.43
C ALA A 42 -1.34 11.66 17.66
N LEU A 43 -0.80 11.22 16.51
CA LEU A 43 0.08 12.03 15.66
C LEU A 43 -0.69 12.87 14.62
N PHE A 44 -1.83 12.37 14.18
CA PHE A 44 -2.60 12.97 13.09
C PHE A 44 -4.04 13.24 13.50
N ASP A 45 -4.62 14.32 12.97
CA ASP A 45 -6.08 14.53 13.06
C ASP A 45 -6.76 13.60 12.04
N THR A 46 -7.43 12.58 12.55
CA THR A 46 -8.13 11.57 11.74
C THR A 46 -9.65 11.73 11.80
N LYS A 47 -10.13 12.82 12.40
CA LYS A 47 -11.56 13.06 12.58
C LYS A 47 -12.29 13.19 11.25
N GLY A 48 -13.23 12.28 11.00
CA GLY A 48 -14.03 12.28 9.77
C GLY A 48 -13.36 11.55 8.60
N GLU A 49 -12.15 11.03 8.77
CA GLU A 49 -11.51 10.17 7.77
C GLU A 49 -12.12 8.76 7.77
N TRP A 50 -12.02 8.11 6.61
CA TRP A 50 -12.37 6.70 6.50
C TRP A 50 -11.37 5.84 7.28
N PHE A 51 -11.87 4.87 8.04
CA PHE A 51 -11.05 3.93 8.78
C PHE A 51 -11.61 2.51 8.71
N VAL A 52 -10.71 1.56 8.51
CA VAL A 52 -11.00 0.13 8.66
C VAL A 52 -9.83 -0.54 9.41
N GLU A 53 -10.16 -1.40 10.37
CA GLU A 53 -9.14 -2.10 11.15
C GLU A 53 -8.43 -3.18 10.31
N ASP A 54 -9.17 -4.00 9.59
CA ASP A 54 -8.66 -5.15 8.85
C ASP A 54 -8.85 -4.93 7.34
N ALA A 55 -7.74 -4.90 6.58
CA ALA A 55 -7.75 -4.71 5.13
C ALA A 55 -8.65 -5.72 4.39
N ARG A 56 -8.81 -6.94 4.92
CA ARG A 56 -9.70 -7.98 4.36
C ARG A 56 -11.17 -7.61 4.46
N LYS A 57 -11.52 -6.71 5.38
CA LYS A 57 -12.88 -6.19 5.59
C LYS A 57 -13.11 -4.84 4.92
N ALA A 58 -12.07 -4.28 4.27
CA ALA A 58 -12.21 -3.04 3.53
C ALA A 58 -13.19 -3.24 2.36
N ASP A 59 -14.30 -2.52 2.41
CA ASP A 59 -15.29 -2.48 1.34
C ASP A 59 -14.96 -1.31 0.41
N PRO A 60 -14.61 -1.58 -0.87
CA PRO A 60 -14.30 -0.53 -1.83
C PRO A 60 -15.41 0.52 -1.98
N GLU A 61 -16.68 0.13 -1.83
CA GLU A 61 -17.82 1.03 -2.00
C GLU A 61 -17.92 2.08 -0.87
N THR A 62 -17.37 1.78 0.31
CA THR A 62 -17.37 2.71 1.45
C THR A 62 -16.16 3.64 1.45
N MET A 63 -15.16 3.39 0.60
CA MET A 63 -13.95 4.21 0.54
C MET A 63 -14.26 5.60 -0.05
N PRO A 64 -13.65 6.66 0.48
CA PRO A 64 -13.75 7.99 -0.12
C PRO A 64 -13.13 8.02 -1.52
N GLU A 65 -13.31 9.11 -2.25
CA GLU A 65 -12.57 9.34 -3.51
C GLU A 65 -11.10 9.67 -3.22
N PHE A 66 -10.20 8.97 -3.91
CA PHE A 66 -8.75 9.16 -3.79
C PHE A 66 -8.04 8.86 -5.10
N GLN A 67 -6.85 9.45 -5.29
CA GLN A 67 -6.02 9.25 -6.47
C GLN A 67 -4.80 8.37 -6.20
N LEU A 68 -4.39 8.24 -4.93
CA LEU A 68 -3.19 7.48 -4.55
C LEU A 68 -3.54 6.44 -3.48
N LEU A 69 -3.19 5.18 -3.75
CA LEU A 69 -3.24 4.10 -2.76
C LEU A 69 -1.82 3.81 -2.27
N CYS A 70 -1.58 4.05 -0.98
CA CYS A 70 -0.33 3.70 -0.30
C CYS A 70 -0.48 2.40 0.47
N GLY A 71 0.63 1.65 0.64
CA GLY A 71 0.59 0.47 1.50
C GLY A 71 1.95 -0.20 1.69
N GLY A 72 2.30 -0.44 2.96
CA GLY A 72 3.45 -1.25 3.39
C GLY A 72 2.96 -2.57 3.96
N PHE A 73 2.61 -3.53 3.11
CA PHE A 73 2.07 -4.82 3.57
C PHE A 73 3.15 -5.70 4.22
N PRO A 74 2.79 -6.60 5.18
CA PRO A 74 3.74 -7.42 5.92
C PRO A 74 4.67 -8.23 5.03
N CYS A 75 6.00 -8.09 5.23
CA CYS A 75 7.03 -8.78 4.46
C CYS A 75 7.39 -10.17 5.00
N GLN A 76 6.82 -10.60 6.14
CA GLN A 76 7.22 -11.82 6.87
C GLN A 76 7.13 -13.10 6.03
N ALA A 77 6.19 -13.18 5.10
CA ALA A 77 6.06 -14.30 4.18
C ALA A 77 7.17 -14.36 3.13
N PHE A 78 7.85 -13.24 2.86
CA PHE A 78 8.85 -13.06 1.81
C PHE A 78 10.25 -12.81 2.34
N SER A 79 10.39 -12.54 3.66
CA SER A 79 11.68 -12.23 4.29
C SER A 79 12.59 -13.45 4.34
N THR A 80 13.91 -13.24 4.19
CA THR A 80 14.95 -14.26 4.38
C THR A 80 15.00 -14.79 5.81
N ALA A 81 14.53 -14.01 6.79
CA ALA A 81 14.40 -14.40 8.20
C ALA A 81 13.07 -15.14 8.49
N GLY A 82 12.15 -15.22 7.54
CA GLY A 82 10.86 -15.90 7.66
C GLY A 82 10.83 -17.26 6.97
N SER A 83 9.65 -17.89 6.92
CA SER A 83 9.45 -19.24 6.37
C SER A 83 9.60 -19.32 4.83
N ARG A 84 9.80 -18.22 4.14
CA ARG A 84 9.88 -18.09 2.67
C ARG A 84 8.71 -18.75 1.90
N LYS A 85 7.57 -18.94 2.55
CA LYS A 85 6.38 -19.55 1.91
C LYS A 85 5.72 -18.63 0.88
N GLY A 86 6.16 -17.38 0.79
CA GLY A 86 5.66 -16.43 -0.20
C GLY A 86 4.15 -16.25 -0.10
N PHE A 87 3.46 -16.35 -1.23
CA PHE A 87 2.01 -16.25 -1.32
C PHE A 87 1.26 -17.49 -0.76
N GLY A 88 1.95 -18.56 -0.40
CA GLY A 88 1.36 -19.68 0.35
C GLY A 88 1.20 -19.43 1.86
N ASP A 89 1.72 -18.31 2.36
CA ASP A 89 1.50 -17.86 3.75
C ASP A 89 0.30 -16.90 3.78
N PRO A 90 -0.65 -17.03 4.73
CA PRO A 90 -1.78 -16.11 4.86
C PRO A 90 -1.39 -14.62 4.96
N ARG A 91 -0.18 -14.33 5.45
CA ARG A 91 0.36 -12.96 5.51
C ARG A 91 0.84 -12.45 4.14
N GLY A 92 1.27 -13.34 3.25
CA GLY A 92 1.61 -13.02 1.86
C GLY A 92 0.38 -12.68 1.02
N THR A 93 -0.81 -13.12 1.46
CA THR A 93 -2.07 -12.83 0.76
C THR A 93 -2.55 -11.39 0.96
N LEU A 94 -2.01 -10.63 1.92
CA LEU A 94 -2.42 -9.23 2.16
C LEU A 94 -2.08 -8.28 1.01
N PHE A 95 -1.08 -8.62 0.18
CA PHE A 95 -0.86 -7.93 -1.09
C PHE A 95 -2.09 -7.99 -2.01
N PHE A 96 -2.80 -9.12 -2.02
CA PHE A 96 -3.99 -9.29 -2.86
C PHE A 96 -5.16 -8.40 -2.40
N GLU A 97 -5.18 -7.99 -1.13
CA GLU A 97 -6.16 -7.01 -0.66
C GLU A 97 -5.89 -5.63 -1.24
N LEU A 98 -4.61 -5.19 -1.31
CA LEU A 98 -4.25 -3.97 -2.04
C LEU A 98 -4.62 -4.06 -3.51
N ALA A 99 -4.37 -5.22 -4.14
CA ALA A 99 -4.71 -5.46 -5.54
C ALA A 99 -6.23 -5.38 -5.76
N ARG A 100 -7.02 -6.00 -4.90
CA ARG A 100 -8.49 -5.98 -4.95
C ARG A 100 -9.04 -4.55 -4.84
N LEU A 101 -8.52 -3.77 -3.89
CA LEU A 101 -8.93 -2.38 -3.70
C LEU A 101 -8.49 -1.51 -4.89
N ALA A 102 -7.27 -1.71 -5.39
CA ALA A 102 -6.77 -1.00 -6.57
C ALA A 102 -7.58 -1.31 -7.83
N GLU A 103 -8.01 -2.57 -8.02
CA GLU A 103 -8.84 -2.98 -9.15
C GLU A 103 -10.24 -2.35 -9.09
N ALA A 104 -10.83 -2.33 -7.89
CA ALA A 104 -12.17 -1.79 -7.69
C ALA A 104 -12.20 -0.25 -7.79
N ARG A 105 -11.24 0.44 -7.18
CA ARG A 105 -11.23 1.91 -7.09
C ARG A 105 -10.43 2.61 -8.18
N LYS A 106 -9.55 1.89 -8.89
CA LYS A 106 -8.73 2.37 -10.03
C LYS A 106 -8.01 3.70 -9.76
N PRO A 107 -7.27 3.81 -8.65
CA PRO A 107 -6.53 5.03 -8.35
C PRO A 107 -5.49 5.32 -9.45
N GLU A 108 -5.14 6.60 -9.65
CA GLU A 108 -4.15 7.03 -10.64
C GLU A 108 -2.74 6.58 -10.26
N TYR A 109 -2.47 6.44 -8.96
CA TYR A 109 -1.13 6.13 -8.44
C TYR A 109 -1.22 5.02 -7.38
N LEU A 110 -0.19 4.14 -7.40
CA LEU A 110 0.04 3.11 -6.39
C LEU A 110 1.44 3.30 -5.81
N LEU A 111 1.54 3.42 -4.49
CA LEU A 111 2.81 3.58 -3.77
C LEU A 111 2.95 2.49 -2.71
N PHE A 112 3.68 1.43 -3.05
CA PHE A 112 3.85 0.28 -2.16
C PHE A 112 5.29 0.16 -1.69
N GLU A 113 5.46 -0.17 -0.42
CA GLU A 113 6.73 -0.47 0.23
C GLU A 113 6.81 -1.94 0.59
N ASN A 114 7.95 -2.55 0.32
CA ASN A 114 8.28 -3.88 0.83
C ASN A 114 9.78 -4.19 0.65
N VAL A 115 10.24 -5.33 1.18
CA VAL A 115 11.63 -5.78 1.02
C VAL A 115 11.95 -6.14 -0.45
N PRO A 116 13.23 -6.01 -0.90
CA PRO A 116 13.60 -6.18 -2.32
C PRO A 116 13.18 -7.51 -2.94
N TYR A 117 13.13 -8.58 -2.17
CA TYR A 117 12.73 -9.90 -2.67
C TYR A 117 11.30 -9.93 -3.19
N VAL A 118 10.39 -9.17 -2.56
CA VAL A 118 8.97 -9.08 -2.96
C VAL A 118 8.83 -8.47 -4.35
N GLN A 119 9.72 -7.57 -4.77
CA GLN A 119 9.70 -7.00 -6.13
C GLN A 119 9.75 -8.08 -7.20
N LYS A 120 10.62 -9.09 -7.03
CA LYS A 120 10.74 -10.20 -7.99
C LYS A 120 9.44 -11.01 -8.05
N CYS A 121 8.83 -11.26 -6.91
CA CYS A 121 7.57 -12.01 -6.81
C CYS A 121 6.41 -11.24 -7.44
N ILE A 122 6.26 -9.94 -7.13
CA ILE A 122 5.20 -9.09 -7.70
C ILE A 122 5.40 -8.95 -9.22
N ARG A 123 6.62 -8.72 -9.71
CA ARG A 123 6.90 -8.70 -11.16
C ARG A 123 6.53 -10.01 -11.85
N TYR A 124 6.81 -11.15 -11.23
CA TYR A 124 6.43 -12.45 -11.77
C TYR A 124 4.90 -12.60 -11.87
N ILE A 125 4.16 -12.22 -10.83
CA ILE A 125 2.70 -12.25 -10.81
C ILE A 125 2.10 -11.32 -11.86
N MET A 126 2.65 -10.11 -12.00
CA MET A 126 2.23 -9.16 -13.04
C MET A 126 2.52 -9.67 -14.45
N TYR A 127 3.62 -10.42 -14.64
CA TYR A 127 4.02 -10.94 -15.94
C TYR A 127 3.19 -12.16 -16.36
N THR A 128 2.70 -12.95 -15.39
CA THR A 128 1.91 -14.16 -15.66
C THR A 128 0.41 -13.90 -15.83
N ASN A 129 -0.03 -12.64 -15.89
CA ASN A 129 -1.45 -12.23 -15.99
C ASN A 129 -2.36 -12.80 -14.87
N GLN A 130 -1.78 -13.27 -13.77
CA GLN A 130 -2.57 -13.75 -12.64
C GLN A 130 -3.16 -12.61 -11.80
N ILE A 131 -2.58 -11.40 -11.90
CA ILE A 131 -3.16 -10.16 -11.38
C ILE A 131 -2.74 -9.03 -12.32
N CYS A 132 -3.70 -8.48 -13.04
CA CYS A 132 -3.48 -7.28 -13.83
C CYS A 132 -3.57 -6.05 -12.93
N ILE A 133 -2.52 -5.75 -12.15
CA ILE A 133 -2.27 -4.39 -11.63
C ILE A 133 -1.41 -3.64 -12.66
N ALA A 134 -1.47 -4.04 -13.91
CA ALA A 134 -1.11 -3.09 -14.96
C ALA A 134 -2.26 -2.07 -14.98
N PRO A 135 -1.97 -0.77 -14.89
CA PRO A 135 -2.99 0.21 -15.18
C PRO A 135 -3.62 -0.19 -16.51
N PRO A 136 -4.95 -0.15 -16.64
CA PRO A 136 -5.58 -0.42 -17.93
C PRO A 136 -4.80 0.38 -18.96
N LYS A 137 -4.48 -0.21 -20.12
CA LYS A 137 -3.59 0.38 -21.14
C LYS A 137 -3.91 1.84 -21.52
N ASN A 138 -5.05 2.35 -21.09
CA ASN A 138 -5.56 3.70 -21.33
C ASN A 138 -5.77 4.55 -20.06
N SER A 139 -5.40 4.10 -18.85
CA SER A 139 -5.70 4.85 -17.61
C SER A 139 -4.58 5.79 -17.14
N GLY A 140 -3.40 5.70 -17.73
CA GLY A 140 -2.24 6.54 -17.31
C GLY A 140 -1.74 6.27 -15.87
N ALA A 141 -2.30 5.29 -15.14
CA ALA A 141 -1.91 5.00 -13.78
C ALA A 141 -0.43 4.56 -13.68
N ARG A 142 0.29 5.04 -12.67
CA ARG A 142 1.72 4.76 -12.45
C ARG A 142 1.91 3.98 -11.17
N LEU A 143 2.58 2.83 -11.27
CA LEU A 143 3.00 2.04 -10.12
C LEU A 143 4.37 2.52 -9.63
N PHE A 144 4.43 2.95 -8.36
CA PHE A 144 5.68 3.23 -7.66
C PHE A 144 5.90 2.14 -6.61
N LEU A 145 6.93 1.33 -6.79
CA LEU A 145 7.34 0.35 -5.78
C LEU A 145 8.60 0.87 -5.09
N LEU A 146 8.45 1.30 -3.83
CA LEU A 146 9.57 1.68 -2.98
C LEU A 146 10.13 0.43 -2.32
N CYS A 147 11.39 0.14 -2.55
CA CYS A 147 12.14 -0.86 -1.79
C CYS A 147 13.17 -0.17 -0.91
N PHE A 148 13.01 -0.32 0.39
CA PHE A 148 14.05 0.07 1.33
C PHE A 148 15.03 -1.08 1.50
N THR A 149 16.25 -0.90 1.01
CA THR A 149 17.41 -1.60 1.58
C THR A 149 18.00 -0.67 2.64
N VAL A 150 18.42 -1.25 3.74
CA VAL A 150 19.00 -0.52 4.92
C VAL A 150 20.20 0.38 4.54
N HIS A 151 20.65 0.40 3.28
CA HIS A 151 21.82 1.15 2.82
C HIS A 151 21.61 2.09 1.63
N ASN A 152 20.47 2.09 0.92
CA ASN A 152 20.29 3.08 -0.15
C ASN A 152 18.83 3.26 -0.53
N MET A 153 18.36 4.47 -0.47
CA MET A 153 17.06 4.92 -0.94
C MET A 153 17.15 5.18 -2.45
N PHE A 154 16.60 4.30 -3.28
CA PHE A 154 16.48 4.54 -4.70
C PHE A 154 15.00 4.61 -5.12
N LEU A 155 14.59 5.79 -5.56
CA LEU A 155 13.38 6.00 -6.35
C LEU A 155 13.64 5.49 -7.77
N SER A 156 13.01 4.38 -8.17
CA SER A 156 12.97 3.96 -9.56
C SER A 156 11.62 4.30 -10.15
N ALA A 157 11.52 5.49 -10.76
CA ALA A 157 10.44 5.79 -11.70
C ALA A 157 10.86 5.25 -13.06
N LYS A 158 10.13 4.29 -13.63
CA LYS A 158 10.25 3.93 -15.05
C LYS A 158 9.04 4.50 -15.79
N ARG A 159 9.36 5.34 -16.77
CA ARG A 159 8.46 5.81 -17.84
C ARG A 159 8.00 4.65 -18.71
#